data_30a2e90095e6cebec278fc17965276a5
#
_entry.id   30a2e90095e6cebec278fc17965276a5
#
_cell.length_a   1.000
_cell.length_b   1.000
_cell.length_c   1.000
_cell.angle_alpha   90.00
_cell.angle_beta   90.00
_cell.angle_gamma   90.00
#
_symmetry.space_group_name_H-M   'P 1'
#
loop_
_entity.id
_entity.type
_entity.pdbx_description
1 polymer ?
#
loop_
_entity_poly.entity_id
_entity_poly.type
_entity_poly.pdbx_seq_one_letter_code
_entity_poly.pdbx_strand_id
1 'polypeptide(L)'
;IVLALSACATLPPLQEMSNARQTIAAAKEMNPMTEQSEKIQEAERLLSRAERRMEVNLYESARQDALRAQKEAIEFIEWAISQSNDRKQDD
;
A
#
# COMPACT_ATOMS: atom_id res chain seq x y z
N ILE A 1 1.34 -16.90 -31.68
CA ILE A 1 2.14 -17.08 -30.48
C ILE A 1 2.41 -15.79 -29.75
N VAL A 2 1.94 -14.68 -30.29
CA VAL A 2 2.10 -13.37 -29.68
C VAL A 2 0.90 -13.02 -28.82
N LEU A 3 0.00 -13.95 -28.63
CA LEU A 3 -1.28 -13.73 -27.94
C LEU A 3 -1.15 -13.47 -26.45
N ALA A 4 -0.04 -13.88 -25.85
CA ALA A 4 0.14 -13.72 -24.41
C ALA A 4 0.31 -12.28 -23.97
N LEU A 5 0.74 -11.40 -24.87
CA LEU A 5 1.04 -10.01 -24.51
C LEU A 5 -0.22 -9.14 -24.32
N SER A 6 -1.28 -9.45 -25.06
CA SER A 6 -2.50 -8.64 -24.95
C SER A 6 -3.31 -8.95 -23.70
N ALA A 7 -3.12 -10.12 -23.10
CA ALA A 7 -3.85 -10.51 -21.90
C ALA A 7 -3.38 -9.74 -20.66
N CYS A 8 -2.11 -9.30 -20.63
CA CYS A 8 -1.55 -8.62 -19.46
C CYS A 8 -2.12 -7.24 -19.22
N ALA A 9 -2.60 -6.57 -20.28
CA ALA A 9 -3.07 -5.19 -20.19
C ALA A 9 -4.42 -5.05 -19.51
N THR A 10 -5.18 -6.15 -19.38
CA THR A 10 -6.55 -6.09 -18.88
C THR A 10 -6.75 -6.79 -17.54
N LEU A 11 -5.67 -7.27 -16.92
CA LEU A 11 -5.78 -7.99 -15.65
C LEU A 11 -5.99 -7.03 -14.50
N PRO A 12 -6.95 -7.33 -13.61
CA PRO A 12 -7.14 -6.54 -12.39
C PRO A 12 -5.91 -6.63 -11.49
N PRO A 13 -5.56 -5.55 -10.77
CA PRO A 13 -4.38 -5.54 -9.89
C PRO A 13 -4.67 -6.16 -8.53
N LEU A 14 -5.13 -7.41 -8.50
CA LEU A 14 -5.55 -8.05 -7.26
C LEU A 14 -4.39 -8.28 -6.30
N GLN A 15 -3.23 -8.66 -6.84
CA GLN A 15 -2.05 -8.90 -6.01
C GLN A 15 -1.54 -7.60 -5.41
N GLU A 16 -1.47 -6.55 -6.20
CA GLU A 16 -1.02 -5.25 -5.73
C GLU A 16 -1.93 -4.71 -4.63
N MET A 17 -3.24 -4.89 -4.79
CA MET A 17 -4.19 -4.45 -3.78
C MET A 17 -4.09 -5.28 -2.51
N SER A 18 -3.90 -6.58 -2.64
CA SER A 18 -3.69 -7.46 -1.48
C SER A 18 -2.42 -7.08 -0.74
N ASN A 19 -1.33 -6.84 -1.48
CA ASN A 19 -0.07 -6.41 -0.88
C ASN A 19 -0.22 -5.10 -0.12
N ALA A 20 -0.94 -4.15 -0.68
CA ALA A 20 -1.18 -2.86 -0.02
C ALA A 20 -1.97 -3.05 1.27
N ARG A 21 -3.03 -3.87 1.25
CA ARG A 21 -3.82 -4.14 2.45
C ARG A 21 -2.98 -4.76 3.55
N GLN A 22 -2.15 -5.74 3.20
CA GLN A 22 -1.31 -6.43 4.17
C GLN A 22 -0.27 -5.50 4.76
N THR A 23 0.33 -4.65 3.93
CA THR A 23 1.35 -3.72 4.41
C THR A 23 0.75 -2.67 5.34
N ILE A 24 -0.43 -2.16 5.02
CA ILE A 24 -1.13 -1.20 5.88
C ILE A 24 -1.48 -1.87 7.21
N ALA A 25 -1.97 -3.10 7.18
CA ALA A 25 -2.31 -3.84 8.40
C ALA A 25 -1.08 -4.04 9.28
N ALA A 26 0.05 -4.41 8.67
CA ALA A 26 1.31 -4.57 9.40
C ALA A 26 1.75 -3.25 10.05
N ALA A 27 1.61 -2.15 9.33
CA ALA A 27 1.96 -0.83 9.86
C ALA A 27 1.11 -0.49 11.09
N LYS A 28 -0.17 -0.80 11.03
CA LYS A 28 -1.08 -0.49 12.14
C LYS A 28 -0.78 -1.30 13.40
N GLU A 29 -0.22 -2.48 13.24
CA GLU A 29 0.13 -3.32 14.40
C GLU A 29 1.37 -2.83 15.14
N MET A 30 2.18 -1.98 14.51
CA MET A 30 3.44 -1.54 15.11
C MET A 30 3.26 -0.52 16.23
N ASN A 31 2.20 0.28 16.20
CA ASN A 31 2.05 1.39 17.13
C ASN A 31 0.58 1.78 17.20
N PRO A 32 0.01 1.92 18.42
CA PRO A 32 -1.39 2.34 18.56
C PRO A 32 -1.70 3.70 17.94
N MET A 33 -0.69 4.55 17.76
CA MET A 33 -0.87 5.87 17.16
C MET A 33 -0.78 5.86 15.64
N THR A 34 -0.58 4.68 15.04
CA THR A 34 -0.41 4.57 13.58
C THR A 34 -1.60 5.14 12.81
N GLU A 35 -2.81 4.96 13.33
CA GLU A 35 -4.02 5.44 12.65
C GLU A 35 -4.04 6.95 12.48
N GLN A 36 -3.28 7.68 13.31
CA GLN A 36 -3.19 9.12 13.22
C GLN A 36 -2.08 9.59 12.28
N SER A 37 -1.27 8.67 11.77
CA SER A 37 -0.19 9.01 10.86
C SER A 37 -0.74 9.49 9.52
N GLU A 38 -0.21 10.61 9.04
CA GLU A 38 -0.59 11.12 7.72
C GLU A 38 -0.26 10.12 6.60
N LYS A 39 0.86 9.41 6.73
CA LYS A 39 1.25 8.42 5.73
C LYS A 39 0.27 7.25 5.68
N ILE A 40 -0.19 6.79 6.83
CA ILE A 40 -1.14 5.68 6.86
C ILE A 40 -2.52 6.15 6.37
N GLN A 41 -2.93 7.36 6.74
CA GLN A 41 -4.18 7.91 6.22
C GLN A 41 -4.14 8.05 4.71
N GLU A 42 -3.02 8.50 4.17
CA GLU A 42 -2.85 8.61 2.72
C GLU A 42 -2.85 7.24 2.05
N ALA A 43 -2.18 6.25 2.67
CA ALA A 43 -2.18 4.89 2.14
C ALA A 43 -3.60 4.33 2.07
N GLU A 44 -4.38 4.53 3.12
CA GLU A 44 -5.77 4.06 3.15
C GLU A 44 -6.64 4.77 2.13
N ARG A 45 -6.43 6.08 1.96
CA ARG A 45 -7.15 6.86 0.94
C ARG A 45 -6.85 6.33 -0.46
N LEU A 46 -5.58 6.05 -0.74
CA LEU A 46 -5.17 5.53 -2.05
C LEU A 46 -5.74 4.13 -2.29
N LEU A 47 -5.74 3.29 -1.26
CA LEU A 47 -6.30 1.94 -1.41
C LEU A 47 -7.81 2.00 -1.66
N SER A 48 -8.52 2.87 -0.95
CA SER A 48 -9.95 3.07 -1.17
C SER A 48 -10.23 3.54 -2.61
N ARG A 49 -9.40 4.45 -3.11
CA ARG A 49 -9.56 4.93 -4.48
C ARG A 49 -9.28 3.80 -5.48
N ALA A 50 -8.29 2.96 -5.20
CA ALA A 50 -7.99 1.80 -6.04
C ALA A 50 -9.21 0.89 -6.13
N GLU A 51 -9.87 0.64 -4.99
CA GLU A 51 -11.05 -0.21 -4.96
C GLU A 51 -12.18 0.36 -5.82
N ARG A 52 -12.41 1.69 -5.73
CA ARG A 52 -13.42 2.34 -6.56
C ARG A 52 -13.07 2.25 -8.05
N ARG A 53 -11.80 2.40 -8.39
CA ARG A 53 -11.36 2.31 -9.78
C ARG A 53 -11.47 0.90 -10.33
N MET A 54 -11.28 -0.10 -9.46
CA MET A 54 -11.53 -1.50 -9.82
C MET A 54 -12.98 -1.71 -10.23
N GLU A 55 -13.91 -1.13 -9.51
CA GLU A 55 -15.33 -1.32 -9.75
C GLU A 55 -15.76 -0.81 -11.13
N VAL A 56 -15.05 0.19 -11.65
CA VAL A 56 -15.34 0.74 -12.98
C VAL A 56 -14.29 0.33 -14.01
N ASN A 57 -13.55 -0.74 -13.72
CA ASN A 57 -12.60 -1.37 -14.63
C ASN A 57 -11.43 -0.47 -15.04
N LEU A 58 -11.08 0.51 -14.22
CA LEU A 58 -9.88 1.34 -14.43
C LEU A 58 -8.69 0.66 -13.77
N TYR A 59 -8.29 -0.48 -14.35
CA TYR A 59 -7.32 -1.39 -13.71
C TYR A 59 -5.93 -0.78 -13.60
N GLU A 60 -5.46 -0.07 -14.60
CA GLU A 60 -4.12 0.51 -14.53
C GLU A 60 -4.06 1.62 -13.48
N SER A 61 -5.07 2.47 -13.42
CA SER A 61 -5.14 3.50 -12.39
C SER A 61 -5.24 2.89 -11.00
N ALA A 62 -6.03 1.82 -10.86
CA ALA A 62 -6.15 1.10 -9.59
C ALA A 62 -4.81 0.51 -9.18
N ARG A 63 -4.06 -0.06 -10.13
CA ARG A 63 -2.73 -0.62 -9.86
C ARG A 63 -1.79 0.45 -9.33
N GLN A 64 -1.77 1.61 -9.98
CA GLN A 64 -0.90 2.71 -9.54
C GLN A 64 -1.26 3.17 -8.14
N ASP A 65 -2.56 3.30 -7.85
CA ASP A 65 -3.00 3.69 -6.51
C ASP A 65 -2.57 2.66 -5.46
N ALA A 66 -2.73 1.37 -5.76
CA ALA A 66 -2.35 0.31 -4.82
C ALA A 66 -0.84 0.30 -4.56
N LEU A 67 -0.04 0.48 -5.61
CA LEU A 67 1.41 0.54 -5.46
C LEU A 67 1.83 1.74 -4.61
N ARG A 68 1.19 2.89 -4.82
CA ARG A 68 1.48 4.08 -4.02
C ARG A 68 1.04 3.90 -2.58
N ALA A 69 -0.11 3.25 -2.35
CA ALA A 69 -0.58 2.96 -1.00
C ALA A 69 0.43 2.10 -0.26
N GLN A 70 0.93 1.06 -0.91
CA GLN A 70 1.94 0.19 -0.32
C GLN A 70 3.21 0.96 -0.01
N LYS A 71 3.65 1.82 -0.93
CA LYS A 71 4.86 2.63 -0.73
C LYS A 71 4.73 3.51 0.51
N GLU A 72 3.60 4.21 0.67
CA GLU A 72 3.38 5.06 1.83
C GLU A 72 3.43 4.26 3.13
N ALA A 73 2.81 3.08 3.13
CA ALA A 73 2.82 2.23 4.32
C ALA A 73 4.22 1.71 4.63
N ILE A 74 4.99 1.33 3.62
CA ILE A 74 6.38 0.88 3.80
C ILE A 74 7.23 2.01 4.39
N GLU A 75 7.08 3.22 3.88
CA GLU A 75 7.84 4.37 4.40
C GLU A 75 7.52 4.63 5.86
N PHE A 76 6.26 4.46 6.24
CA PHE A 76 5.90 4.57 7.66
C PHE A 76 6.59 3.49 8.48
N ILE A 77 6.57 2.26 8.01
CA ILE A 77 7.18 1.12 8.73
C ILE A 77 8.68 1.37 8.91
N GLU A 78 9.36 1.81 7.86
CA GLU A 78 10.79 2.09 7.92
C GLU A 78 11.10 3.19 8.93
N TRP A 79 10.29 4.24 8.94
CA TRP A 79 10.44 5.31 9.91
C TRP A 79 10.23 4.79 11.33
N ALA A 80 9.21 3.98 11.56
CA ALA A 80 8.90 3.44 12.88
C ALA A 80 10.02 2.54 13.40
N ILE A 81 10.60 1.73 12.52
CA ILE A 81 11.74 0.88 12.89
C ILE A 81 12.93 1.74 13.25
N SER A 82 13.20 2.79 12.49
CA SER A 82 14.29 3.72 12.75
C SER A 82 14.15 4.35 14.14
N GLN A 83 12.94 4.81 14.50
CA GLN A 83 12.68 5.39 15.80
C GLN A 83 12.91 4.38 16.94
N SER A 84 12.50 3.14 16.73
CA SER A 84 12.68 2.09 17.72
C SER A 84 14.17 1.81 17.95
N ASN A 85 14.94 1.77 16.88
CA ASN A 85 16.40 1.52 17.00
C ASN A 85 17.11 2.66 17.70
N ASP A 86 16.70 3.91 17.43
CA ASP A 86 17.30 5.07 18.09
C ASP A 86 17.06 5.03 19.59
N ARG A 87 15.86 4.61 20.03
CA ARG A 87 15.58 4.48 21.45
C ARG A 87 16.45 3.42 22.13
N LYS A 88 16.72 2.33 21.44
CA LYS A 88 17.57 1.27 21.98
C LYS A 88 19.01 1.70 22.16
N GLN A 89 19.48 2.60 21.28
CA GLN A 89 20.84 3.10 21.36
C GLN A 89 21.05 4.09 22.51
N ASP A 90 20.00 4.78 22.91
CA ASP A 90 20.06 5.75 24.00
C ASP A 90 20.11 5.09 25.37
N ASP A 91 19.73 3.84 25.44
CA ASP A 91 19.81 3.05 26.67
C ASP A 91 21.18 2.37 26.80
#